data_a7f4808fe584cbbf77c734c870b8694b
#
_entry.id   a7f4808fe584cbbf77c734c870b8694b
#
_cell.length_a   1.000
_cell.length_b   1.000
_cell.length_c   1.000
_cell.angle_alpha   90.00
_cell.angle_beta   90.00
_cell.angle_gamma   90.00
#
_symmetry.space_group_name_H-M   'P 1'
#
loop_
_entity.id
_entity.type
_entity.pdbx_description
1 polymer ?
#
loop_
_entity_poly.entity_id
_entity_poly.type
_entity_poly.pdbx_seq_one_letter_code
_entity_poly.pdbx_strand_id
1 'polypeptide(L)'
;MTVTRQIIHMWHDLPPGPDAPDLVYTVVEVPRGSKNKYEYDKNLGLIRLDRVLFSAMYYPGDYGFIPQTYYDDGDPLDVIVMVGEPSFPGALIVARPIGMFRMLDNGEPDDKILAVPH
;
A
#
# COMPACT_ATOMS: atom_id res chain seq x y z
N MET A 1 -9.33 21.07 -29.63
CA MET A 1 -8.29 20.44 -28.79
C MET A 1 -8.68 19.00 -28.50
N THR A 2 -7.75 18.08 -28.73
CA THR A 2 -7.98 16.66 -28.43
C THR A 2 -7.45 16.33 -27.04
N VAL A 3 -8.27 15.70 -26.24
CA VAL A 3 -7.87 15.21 -24.91
C VAL A 3 -7.60 13.72 -25.00
N THR A 4 -6.37 13.33 -24.74
CA THR A 4 -6.00 11.92 -24.66
C THR A 4 -6.19 11.42 -23.24
N ARG A 5 -6.98 10.37 -23.06
CA ARG A 5 -7.12 9.70 -21.79
C ARG A 5 -6.02 8.67 -21.58
N GLN A 6 -5.38 8.74 -20.43
CA GLN A 6 -4.59 7.63 -19.92
C GLN A 6 -5.26 7.11 -18.67
N ILE A 7 -5.50 5.80 -18.63
CA ILE A 7 -5.96 5.11 -17.43
C ILE A 7 -4.73 4.48 -16.82
N ILE A 8 -4.36 4.93 -15.61
CA ILE A 8 -3.25 4.37 -14.87
C ILE A 8 -3.81 3.43 -13.82
N HIS A 9 -3.45 2.15 -13.95
CA HIS A 9 -3.75 1.16 -12.93
C HIS A 9 -2.61 1.19 -11.91
N MET A 10 -2.93 1.52 -10.66
CA MET A 10 -1.91 1.75 -9.61
C MET A 10 -1.05 0.52 -9.34
N TRP A 11 -1.58 -0.66 -9.56
CA TRP A 11 -0.84 -1.91 -9.37
C TRP A 11 -0.07 -2.32 -10.62
N HIS A 12 -0.70 -2.28 -11.80
CA HIS A 12 -0.13 -2.83 -13.02
C HIS A 12 0.76 -1.85 -13.78
N ASP A 13 0.47 -0.55 -13.69
CA ASP A 13 1.10 0.43 -14.58
C ASP A 13 2.21 1.23 -13.93
N LEU A 14 2.19 1.35 -12.58
CA LEU A 14 3.27 2.04 -11.88
C LEU A 14 4.46 1.10 -11.67
N PRO A 15 5.69 1.59 -11.88
CA PRO A 15 6.86 0.77 -11.57
C PRO A 15 6.95 0.51 -10.06
N PRO A 16 7.66 -0.56 -9.63
CA PRO A 16 7.78 -0.89 -8.21
C PRO A 16 8.60 0.12 -7.41
N GLY A 17 9.33 0.98 -8.05
CA GLY A 17 10.09 2.02 -7.39
C GLY A 17 11.11 2.66 -8.30
N PRO A 18 11.71 3.77 -7.85
CA PRO A 18 12.77 4.43 -8.61
C PRO A 18 14.06 3.61 -8.65
N ASP A 19 14.25 2.72 -7.68
CA ASP A 19 15.45 1.88 -7.55
C ASP A 19 15.13 0.63 -6.71
N ALA A 20 14.14 -0.14 -7.16
CA ALA A 20 13.72 -1.35 -6.44
C ALA A 20 14.83 -2.43 -6.51
N PRO A 21 15.07 -3.18 -5.42
CA PRO A 21 14.32 -3.20 -4.17
C PRO A 21 14.81 -2.20 -3.10
N ASP A 22 15.84 -1.41 -3.38
CA ASP A 22 16.41 -0.50 -2.39
C ASP A 22 15.51 0.68 -2.08
N LEU A 23 14.85 1.23 -3.10
CA LEU A 23 13.81 2.24 -2.97
C LEU A 23 12.57 1.79 -3.72
N VAL A 24 11.45 1.73 -3.02
CA VAL A 24 10.18 1.26 -3.57
C VAL A 24 9.13 2.35 -3.48
N TYR A 25 8.17 2.30 -4.40
CA TYR A 25 6.94 3.07 -4.30
C TYR A 25 5.96 2.33 -3.40
N THR A 26 5.32 3.07 -2.51
CA THR A 26 4.19 2.59 -1.72
C THR A 26 2.99 3.42 -2.06
N VAL A 27 1.92 2.78 -2.51
CA VAL A 27 0.61 3.41 -2.67
C VAL A 27 -0.15 3.19 -1.37
N VAL A 28 -0.48 4.28 -0.69
CA VAL A 28 -1.13 4.20 0.62
C VAL A 28 -2.59 3.82 0.48
N GLU A 29 -3.00 2.80 1.23
CA GLU A 29 -4.41 2.43 1.36
C GLU A 29 -4.98 2.97 2.67
N VAL A 30 -4.37 2.61 3.80
CA VAL A 30 -4.87 2.99 5.13
C VAL A 30 -3.83 3.83 5.86
N PRO A 31 -4.08 5.12 6.06
CA PRO A 31 -3.17 5.95 6.84
C PRO A 31 -3.11 5.51 8.31
N ARG A 32 -1.96 5.76 8.94
CA ARG A 32 -1.77 5.45 10.35
C ARG A 32 -2.89 6.06 11.21
N GLY A 33 -3.48 5.22 12.08
CA GLY A 33 -4.52 5.64 13.00
C GLY A 33 -5.92 5.78 12.40
N SER A 34 -6.10 5.44 11.13
CA SER A 34 -7.41 5.55 10.47
C SER A 34 -8.40 4.53 11.04
N LYS A 35 -9.63 4.99 11.27
CA LYS A 35 -10.78 4.12 11.53
C LYS A 35 -11.45 3.64 10.26
N ASN A 36 -11.17 4.29 9.14
CA ASN A 36 -11.65 3.85 7.85
C ASN A 36 -10.69 2.82 7.27
N LYS A 37 -11.23 1.68 6.87
CA LYS A 37 -10.47 0.70 6.10
C LYS A 37 -10.69 0.97 4.61
N TYR A 38 -9.63 1.39 3.94
CA TYR A 38 -9.61 1.57 2.49
C TYR A 38 -8.92 0.37 1.84
N GLU A 39 -9.32 0.06 0.64
CA GLU A 39 -8.78 -1.04 -0.12
C GLU A 39 -8.68 -0.66 -1.60
N TYR A 40 -7.56 -1.03 -2.23
CA TYR A 40 -7.41 -0.85 -3.66
C TYR A 40 -8.32 -1.84 -4.38
N ASP A 41 -9.24 -1.32 -5.18
CA ASP A 41 -10.13 -2.12 -6.01
C ASP A 41 -9.44 -2.37 -7.35
N LYS A 42 -9.01 -3.61 -7.57
CA LYS A 42 -8.27 -4.01 -8.77
C LYS A 42 -9.10 -3.89 -10.05
N ASN A 43 -10.41 -4.02 -9.95
CA ASN A 43 -11.29 -3.97 -11.11
C ASN A 43 -11.59 -2.53 -11.53
N LEU A 44 -11.73 -1.64 -10.55
CA LEU A 44 -12.03 -0.24 -10.81
C LEU A 44 -10.77 0.62 -10.94
N GLY A 45 -9.62 0.16 -10.41
CA GLY A 45 -8.39 0.93 -10.40
C GLY A 45 -8.41 2.11 -9.44
N LEU A 46 -9.21 2.04 -8.41
CA LEU A 46 -9.41 3.13 -7.43
C LEU A 46 -9.27 2.59 -6.01
N ILE A 47 -8.93 3.50 -5.09
CA ILE A 47 -8.99 3.22 -3.66
C ILE A 47 -10.41 3.46 -3.20
N ARG A 48 -11.00 2.45 -2.57
CA ARG A 48 -12.38 2.43 -2.15
C ARG A 48 -12.48 2.30 -0.65
N LEU A 49 -13.43 3.01 -0.05
CA LEU A 49 -13.78 2.78 1.35
C LEU A 49 -14.47 1.42 1.46
N ASP A 50 -13.81 0.48 2.15
CA ASP A 50 -14.38 -0.84 2.39
C ASP A 50 -15.36 -0.80 3.55
N ARG A 51 -14.90 -0.32 4.70
CA ARG A 51 -15.74 -0.22 5.89
C ARG A 51 -15.14 0.70 6.94
N VAL A 52 -15.99 1.15 7.86
CA VAL A 52 -15.55 1.84 9.06
C VAL A 52 -15.27 0.80 10.13
N LEU A 53 -14.10 0.90 10.76
CA LEU A 53 -13.66 -0.03 11.79
C LEU A 53 -14.21 0.39 13.16
N PHE A 54 -14.34 -0.58 14.06
CA PHE A 54 -14.78 -0.32 15.41
C PHE A 54 -13.77 0.55 16.18
N SER A 55 -12.48 0.34 15.90
CA SER A 55 -11.40 1.11 16.46
C SER A 55 -10.34 1.35 15.38
N ALA A 56 -9.46 2.34 15.60
CA ALA A 56 -8.38 2.60 14.67
C ALA A 56 -7.46 1.40 14.50
N MET A 57 -6.91 1.22 13.29
CA MET A 57 -5.88 0.22 13.06
C MET A 57 -4.57 0.66 13.73
N TYR A 58 -3.95 -0.26 14.46
CA TYR A 58 -2.73 0.01 15.23
C TYR A 58 -1.47 -0.43 14.49
N TYR A 59 -1.35 -0.07 13.23
CA TYR A 59 -0.07 -0.19 12.54
C TYR A 59 0.83 1.00 12.90
N PRO A 60 2.15 0.79 12.99
CA PRO A 60 3.08 1.86 13.31
C PRO A 60 3.27 2.89 12.21
N GLY A 61 2.62 2.71 11.08
CA GLY A 61 2.74 3.58 9.93
C GLY A 61 1.57 3.49 8.97
N ASP A 62 1.76 4.07 7.80
CA ASP A 62 0.80 3.99 6.71
C ASP A 62 0.88 2.63 6.04
N TYR A 63 -0.26 2.01 5.85
CA TYR A 63 -0.40 0.70 5.22
C TYR A 63 -0.72 0.88 3.74
N GLY A 64 -0.04 0.10 2.90
CA GLY A 64 -0.30 0.14 1.47
C GLY A 64 0.34 -1.02 0.74
N PHE A 65 0.59 -0.84 -0.55
CA PHE A 65 1.16 -1.87 -1.40
C PHE A 65 2.25 -1.31 -2.32
N ILE A 66 3.10 -2.22 -2.78
CA ILE A 66 4.16 -1.91 -3.75
C ILE A 66 3.63 -2.26 -5.15
N PRO A 67 3.60 -1.31 -6.10
CA PRO A 67 3.16 -1.59 -7.47
C PRO A 67 3.97 -2.70 -8.14
N GLN A 68 3.36 -3.39 -9.10
CA GLN A 68 3.97 -4.44 -9.92
C GLN A 68 4.63 -5.55 -9.11
N THR A 69 4.12 -5.82 -7.90
CA THR A 69 4.53 -6.96 -7.09
C THR A 69 3.38 -7.95 -6.96
N TYR A 70 3.72 -9.17 -6.56
CA TYR A 70 2.74 -10.25 -6.47
C TYR A 70 3.11 -11.17 -5.31
N TYR A 71 2.17 -11.35 -4.40
CA TYR A 71 2.31 -12.25 -3.26
C TYR A 71 1.51 -13.54 -3.49
N ASP A 72 1.71 -14.54 -2.63
CA ASP A 72 1.07 -15.85 -2.75
C ASP A 72 -0.46 -15.80 -2.67
N ASP A 73 -1.02 -14.76 -2.06
CA ASP A 73 -2.47 -14.56 -1.95
C ASP A 73 -3.12 -13.98 -3.22
N GLY A 74 -2.34 -13.70 -4.26
CA GLY A 74 -2.84 -13.12 -5.50
C GLY A 74 -2.91 -11.60 -5.50
N ASP A 75 -2.43 -10.94 -4.45
CA ASP A 75 -2.44 -9.50 -4.28
C ASP A 75 -1.02 -8.94 -4.34
N PRO A 76 -0.84 -7.62 -4.49
CA PRO A 76 0.50 -7.03 -4.40
C PRO A 76 1.10 -7.19 -3.00
N LEU A 77 2.40 -7.01 -2.88
CA LEU A 77 3.07 -7.05 -1.59
C LEU A 77 2.60 -5.90 -0.70
N ASP A 78 2.21 -6.23 0.51
CA ASP A 78 1.83 -5.25 1.52
C ASP A 78 3.05 -4.62 2.18
N VAL A 79 2.94 -3.34 2.48
CA VAL A 79 4.01 -2.59 3.12
C VAL A 79 3.44 -1.66 4.19
N ILE A 80 4.17 -1.52 5.28
CA ILE A 80 3.90 -0.55 6.34
C ILE A 80 5.05 0.46 6.32
N VAL A 81 4.74 1.71 5.98
CA VAL A 81 5.72 2.80 5.99
C VAL A 81 5.61 3.54 7.31
N MET A 82 6.67 3.50 8.10
CA MET A 82 6.69 4.14 9.42
C MET A 82 6.85 5.65 9.27
N VAL A 83 5.72 6.35 9.28
CA VAL A 83 5.65 7.79 9.09
C VAL A 83 5.45 8.52 10.43
N GLY A 84 5.98 9.73 10.56
CA GLY A 84 5.69 10.61 11.68
C GLY A 84 4.29 11.18 11.62
N GLU A 85 3.90 11.67 10.46
CA GLU A 85 2.55 12.17 10.16
C GLU A 85 1.86 11.24 9.18
N PRO A 86 0.60 10.86 9.43
CA PRO A 86 -0.15 10.05 8.48
C PRO A 86 -0.37 10.81 7.17
N SER A 87 -0.28 10.08 6.05
CA SER A 87 -0.60 10.63 4.75
C SER A 87 -2.11 10.46 4.46
N PHE A 88 -2.47 10.16 3.23
CA PHE A 88 -3.86 9.99 2.83
C PHE A 88 -3.99 8.83 1.84
N PRO A 89 -5.19 8.25 1.70
CA PRO A 89 -5.39 7.14 0.75
C PRO A 89 -5.08 7.57 -0.68
N GLY A 90 -4.26 6.79 -1.37
CA GLY A 90 -3.80 7.09 -2.72
C GLY A 90 -2.49 7.86 -2.80
N ALA A 91 -1.94 8.30 -1.67
CA ALA A 91 -0.63 8.97 -1.66
C ALA A 91 0.46 7.99 -2.09
N LEU A 92 1.43 8.49 -2.84
CA LEU A 92 2.62 7.76 -3.20
C LEU A 92 3.76 8.14 -2.26
N ILE A 93 4.32 7.16 -1.59
CA ILE A 93 5.50 7.37 -0.74
C ILE A 93 6.68 6.63 -1.36
N VAL A 94 7.79 7.34 -1.56
CA VAL A 94 9.06 6.69 -1.86
C VAL A 94 9.63 6.19 -0.54
N ALA A 95 9.82 4.89 -0.42
CA ALA A 95 10.16 4.26 0.85
C ALA A 95 11.35 3.32 0.71
N ARG A 96 12.11 3.20 1.78
CA ARG A 96 13.24 2.28 1.87
C ARG A 96 12.84 1.10 2.75
N PRO A 97 12.79 -0.13 2.20
CA PRO A 97 12.54 -1.32 3.00
C PRO A 97 13.65 -1.53 4.04
N ILE A 98 13.26 -1.83 5.26
CA ILE A 98 14.20 -2.08 6.36
C ILE A 98 13.98 -3.43 7.04
N GLY A 99 12.90 -4.12 6.75
CA GLY A 99 12.60 -5.41 7.37
C GLY A 99 11.29 -5.98 6.90
N MET A 100 10.88 -7.03 7.58
CA MET A 100 9.64 -7.73 7.28
C MET A 100 8.93 -8.09 8.58
N PHE A 101 7.63 -7.86 8.59
CA PHE A 101 6.76 -8.22 9.69
C PHE A 101 6.02 -9.49 9.31
N ARG A 102 6.30 -10.60 10.02
CA ARG A 102 5.66 -11.87 9.76
C ARG A 102 4.38 -11.99 10.56
N MET A 103 3.27 -12.24 9.86
CA MET A 103 1.95 -12.40 10.44
C MET A 103 1.31 -13.68 9.95
N LEU A 104 0.34 -14.17 10.71
CA LEU A 104 -0.58 -15.21 10.27
C LEU A 104 -1.98 -14.65 10.29
N ASP A 105 -2.71 -14.90 9.21
CA ASP A 105 -4.13 -14.58 9.10
C ASP A 105 -4.88 -15.89 8.84
N ASN A 106 -5.66 -16.33 9.81
CA ASN A 106 -6.37 -17.61 9.76
C ASN A 106 -5.43 -18.79 9.45
N GLY A 107 -4.21 -18.77 10.00
CA GLY A 107 -3.21 -19.80 9.80
C GLY A 107 -2.40 -19.67 8.51
N GLU A 108 -2.73 -18.70 7.64
CA GLU A 108 -2.01 -18.45 6.39
C GLU A 108 -0.98 -17.34 6.58
N PRO A 109 0.20 -17.45 5.93
CA PRO A 109 1.17 -16.36 5.97
C PRO A 109 0.60 -15.06 5.40
N ASP A 110 0.84 -13.97 6.11
CA ASP A 110 0.39 -12.62 5.73
C ASP A 110 1.52 -11.64 6.06
N ASP A 111 2.62 -11.75 5.34
CA ASP A 111 3.83 -10.99 5.60
C ASP A 111 3.68 -9.54 5.11
N LYS A 112 4.20 -8.61 5.92
CA LYS A 112 4.21 -7.18 5.60
C LYS A 112 5.66 -6.71 5.53
N ILE A 113 5.99 -5.93 4.52
CA ILE A 113 7.29 -5.26 4.44
C ILE A 113 7.24 -4.05 5.36
N LEU A 114 8.30 -3.84 6.13
CA LEU A 114 8.49 -2.61 6.90
C LEU A 114 9.42 -1.69 6.14
N ALA A 115 9.04 -0.43 6.05
CA ALA A 115 9.82 0.57 5.34
C ALA A 115 9.78 1.91 6.06
N VAL A 116 10.71 2.79 5.70
CA VAL A 116 10.76 4.17 6.18
C VAL A 116 10.69 5.10 4.97
N PRO A 117 10.15 6.31 5.11
CA PRO A 117 10.18 7.30 4.04
C PRO A 117 11.62 7.62 3.65
N HIS A 118 11.82 7.77 2.35
CA HIS A 118 13.13 8.15 1.81
C HIS A 118 13.42 9.62 2.01
#